data_aeddea9309e2f8ba8ea2c772137b752b
#
_entry.id   aeddea9309e2f8ba8ea2c772137b752b
#
_cell.length_a   1.000
_cell.length_b   1.000
_cell.length_c   1.000
_cell.angle_alpha   90.00
_cell.angle_beta   90.00
_cell.angle_gamma   90.00
#
_symmetry.space_group_name_H-M   'P 1'
#
loop_
_entity.id
_entity.type
_entity.pdbx_description
1 polymer ?
#
loop_
_entity_poly.entity_id
_entity_poly.type
_entity_poly.pdbx_seq_one_letter_code
_entity_poly.pdbx_strand_id
1 'polypeptide(L)'
;MKKYLALTMAACMALSLAACGSSASSTTSSSAAASTEATSDSAATAEATGSDNITGIAQCCDVGTLDDESFNQGCWEAVKGYGDESGIEYNYYLPSGEDASDEDRETLIRQAVADGANTIVCVGYLYGPALAWGATEYPDVHFIAVDVNGFDINRENGTIPENVFCVTFKEEEAGYLAGYAAVKDGFTKLGFLGGQAVPAVIRYGYGYVQGADAAAQELGINVQMNYYYGAQFYGDEKITAKMDGWYDGGTEVVFACGGGIWTSAAEAADKHDGKLIGVDVDQNYLGVEGVESGKYKANPFVTSAMKGLGAAVKNGLDTVNAGDWSTIAGTNGNFGLEEGDYVGLPTDEASWNFSTFTLDEYNTVLEKIRNGEIKVDNTSDDATKPTTSSNITVDYQV
;
A
#
# COMPACT_ATOMS: atom_id res chain seq x y z
N MET A 1 29.14 26.48 39.86
CA MET A 1 28.44 27.65 40.42
C MET A 1 27.06 27.64 39.79
N LYS A 2 26.03 27.11 40.50
CA LYS A 2 24.95 27.85 41.15
C LYS A 2 24.12 28.67 40.11
N LYS A 3 22.80 28.56 39.90
CA LYS A 3 21.63 28.20 40.76
C LYS A 3 20.41 28.03 39.87
N TYR A 4 19.57 27.06 40.09
CA TYR A 4 18.15 26.98 40.40
C TYR A 4 17.28 28.23 40.12
N LEU A 5 16.12 28.05 39.49
CA LEU A 5 14.86 28.49 40.08
C LEU A 5 13.67 27.71 39.44
N ALA A 6 13.00 26.98 40.30
CA ALA A 6 11.63 26.47 40.13
C ALA A 6 10.69 27.43 40.86
N LEU A 7 9.42 27.57 40.46
CA LEU A 7 8.23 27.85 41.27
C LEU A 7 7.01 27.91 40.36
N THR A 8 6.08 27.04 40.52
CA THR A 8 4.93 26.76 41.37
C THR A 8 3.63 27.39 40.89
N MET A 9 2.70 26.49 40.62
CA MET A 9 1.32 26.35 41.11
C MET A 9 0.44 27.60 41.29
N ALA A 10 -0.78 27.54 40.75
CA ALA A 10 -2.00 27.70 41.58
C ALA A 10 -3.25 27.21 40.82
N ALA A 11 -3.94 26.31 41.47
CA ALA A 11 -5.29 25.85 41.17
C ALA A 11 -6.31 26.88 41.68
N CYS A 12 -7.45 26.99 41.00
CA CYS A 12 -8.69 27.50 41.59
C CYS A 12 -9.88 26.70 41.09
N MET A 13 -10.41 25.88 41.99
CA MET A 13 -11.78 25.36 41.95
C MET A 13 -12.76 26.48 42.39
N ALA A 14 -13.91 26.50 41.77
CA ALA A 14 -15.12 26.99 42.43
C ALA A 14 -16.36 26.28 41.88
N LEU A 15 -16.98 25.50 42.76
CA LEU A 15 -18.32 24.94 42.68
C LEU A 15 -19.38 26.08 42.82
N SER A 16 -20.50 25.88 42.18
CA SER A 16 -21.79 26.31 42.74
C SER A 16 -22.94 25.42 42.24
N LEU A 17 -23.52 24.74 43.23
CA LEU A 17 -24.83 24.06 43.20
C LEU A 17 -25.95 25.10 43.47
N ALA A 18 -27.13 24.80 42.97
CA ALA A 18 -28.45 24.90 43.63
C ALA A 18 -29.51 24.97 42.52
N ALA A 19 -30.49 24.21 42.46
CA ALA A 19 -31.43 23.43 43.25
C ALA A 19 -32.87 23.83 42.92
N CYS A 20 -33.68 22.79 42.72
CA CYS A 20 -35.11 22.63 43.05
C CYS A 20 -36.22 23.37 42.31
N GLY A 21 -37.23 22.58 41.97
CA GLY A 21 -38.60 23.01 41.86
C GLY A 21 -39.54 21.98 41.18
N SER A 22 -40.14 21.14 41.99
CA SER A 22 -41.17 20.13 41.76
C SER A 22 -42.51 20.66 41.30
N SER A 23 -43.30 19.80 40.60
CA SER A 23 -44.69 19.35 40.95
C SER A 23 -45.34 18.81 39.65
N ALA A 24 -45.63 17.58 39.50
CA ALA A 24 -46.70 16.70 39.90
C ALA A 24 -48.12 17.13 39.49
N SER A 25 -48.78 16.27 38.72
CA SER A 25 -50.07 15.65 38.87
C SER A 25 -50.67 15.28 37.50
N SER A 26 -50.82 13.98 37.19
CA SER A 26 -51.98 13.09 37.30
C SER A 26 -53.20 13.55 36.49
N THR A 27 -53.84 12.80 35.65
CA THR A 27 -54.55 11.55 35.81
C THR A 27 -55.25 11.12 34.49
N THR A 28 -55.24 9.81 34.34
CA THR A 28 -56.29 8.86 33.92
C THR A 28 -56.99 8.92 32.57
N SER A 29 -56.77 7.81 31.89
CA SER A 29 -57.70 6.76 31.39
C SER A 29 -58.83 7.14 30.43
N SER A 30 -58.97 6.48 29.30
CA SER A 30 -59.72 5.25 29.11
C SER A 30 -59.86 4.91 27.62
N SER A 31 -59.71 3.62 27.38
CA SER A 31 -60.17 2.75 26.36
C SER A 31 -61.28 3.18 25.42
N ALA A 32 -61.18 2.83 24.15
CA ALA A 32 -62.15 2.04 23.40
C ALA A 32 -61.60 1.51 22.09
N ALA A 33 -61.86 0.27 21.85
CA ALA A 33 -61.56 -0.47 20.65
C ALA A 33 -62.66 -0.17 19.59
N ALA A 34 -62.29 -0.29 18.32
CA ALA A 34 -63.01 -1.05 17.27
C ALA A 34 -62.43 -0.74 15.89
N SER A 35 -61.93 -1.71 15.29
CA SER A 35 -62.26 -2.50 14.10
C SER A 35 -62.04 -1.85 12.72
N THR A 36 -61.17 -2.53 12.01
CA THR A 36 -61.22 -2.96 10.60
C THR A 36 -61.56 -1.93 9.52
N GLU A 37 -60.60 -1.73 8.62
CA GLU A 37 -60.76 -2.15 7.22
C GLU A 37 -59.40 -2.15 6.53
N ALA A 38 -59.12 -3.24 5.86
CA ALA A 38 -58.01 -3.44 4.96
C ALA A 38 -58.26 -2.71 3.66
N THR A 39 -57.27 -1.93 3.23
CA THR A 39 -57.09 -1.63 1.81
C THR A 39 -55.67 -1.89 1.44
N SER A 40 -55.60 -2.74 0.47
CA SER A 40 -54.44 -3.24 -0.23
C SER A 40 -53.63 -2.17 -0.93
N ASP A 41 -52.34 -2.49 -0.98
CA ASP A 41 -51.50 -2.28 -2.13
C ASP A 41 -51.08 -0.86 -2.52
N SER A 42 -49.89 -0.53 -2.16
CA SER A 42 -48.91 -0.04 -3.13
C SER A 42 -47.53 -0.36 -2.59
N ALA A 43 -46.96 -1.44 -3.07
CA ALA A 43 -45.51 -1.64 -2.99
C ALA A 43 -44.90 -0.52 -3.84
N ALA A 44 -44.54 0.56 -3.20
CA ALA A 44 -43.56 1.48 -3.75
C ALA A 44 -42.24 0.68 -3.77
N THR A 45 -41.89 0.18 -4.95
CA THR A 45 -40.49 -0.05 -5.28
C THR A 45 -39.77 1.26 -4.96
N ALA A 46 -39.10 1.32 -3.83
CA ALA A 46 -38.07 2.30 -3.63
C ALA A 46 -37.01 1.99 -4.71
N GLU A 47 -37.02 2.78 -5.78
CA GLU A 47 -35.83 2.93 -6.60
C GLU A 47 -34.74 3.35 -5.60
N ALA A 48 -33.78 2.47 -5.41
CA ALA A 48 -32.55 2.79 -4.70
C ALA A 48 -31.85 3.88 -5.53
N THR A 49 -32.15 5.15 -5.21
CA THR A 49 -31.26 6.25 -5.58
C THR A 49 -30.09 6.16 -4.62
N GLY A 50 -29.18 5.23 -4.89
CA GLY A 50 -27.86 5.26 -4.29
C GLY A 50 -27.29 6.65 -4.59
N SER A 51 -27.00 7.41 -3.54
CA SER A 51 -26.24 8.64 -3.69
C SER A 51 -24.83 8.23 -4.11
N ASP A 52 -24.49 8.46 -5.38
CA ASP A 52 -23.12 8.21 -5.88
C ASP A 52 -22.08 9.14 -5.24
N ASN A 53 -22.49 9.99 -4.29
CA ASN A 53 -21.59 10.89 -3.58
C ASN A 53 -20.96 10.20 -2.37
N ILE A 54 -19.66 10.40 -2.18
CA ILE A 54 -18.95 9.96 -1.00
C ILE A 54 -19.45 10.73 0.23
N THR A 55 -19.90 10.02 1.26
CA THR A 55 -20.33 10.58 2.55
C THR A 55 -19.33 10.35 3.66
N GLY A 56 -18.48 9.36 3.52
CA GLY A 56 -17.38 9.02 4.42
C GLY A 56 -16.45 8.03 3.76
N ILE A 57 -15.16 8.14 4.04
CA ILE A 57 -14.11 7.29 3.49
C ILE A 57 -13.47 6.48 4.60
N ALA A 58 -13.21 5.20 4.36
CA ALA A 58 -12.40 4.37 5.23
C ALA A 58 -11.25 3.73 4.48
N GLN A 59 -10.08 3.62 5.11
CA GLN A 59 -9.03 2.69 4.68
C GLN A 59 -8.99 1.50 5.63
N CYS A 60 -9.05 0.30 5.09
CA CYS A 60 -8.88 -0.95 5.83
C CYS A 60 -7.61 -1.65 5.33
N CYS A 61 -6.61 -1.84 6.21
CA CYS A 61 -5.35 -2.53 5.87
C CYS A 61 -5.46 -4.02 6.18
N ASP A 62 -4.81 -4.86 5.39
CA ASP A 62 -4.84 -6.32 5.56
C ASP A 62 -3.80 -6.84 6.56
N VAL A 63 -2.59 -6.32 6.51
CA VAL A 63 -1.49 -6.60 7.45
C VAL A 63 -0.61 -5.36 7.61
N GLY A 64 0.29 -5.39 8.59
CA GLY A 64 1.28 -4.34 8.82
C GLY A 64 0.74 -3.14 9.59
N THR A 65 1.52 -2.07 9.60
CA THR A 65 1.19 -0.81 10.26
C THR A 65 0.79 0.24 9.22
N LEU A 66 0.11 1.29 9.66
CA LEU A 66 -0.26 2.40 8.78
C LEU A 66 0.96 3.22 8.35
N ASP A 67 1.92 3.38 9.28
CA ASP A 67 3.16 4.15 9.15
C ASP A 67 4.33 3.26 8.68
N ASP A 68 4.11 2.48 7.63
CA ASP A 68 5.11 1.57 7.06
C ASP A 68 6.10 2.28 6.11
N GLU A 69 5.85 3.57 5.85
CA GLU A 69 6.61 4.40 4.90
C GLU A 69 6.64 3.79 3.47
N SER A 70 5.57 3.05 3.12
CA SER A 70 5.46 2.25 1.90
C SER A 70 4.00 2.09 1.46
N PHE A 71 3.49 0.85 1.45
CA PHE A 71 2.22 0.44 0.86
C PHE A 71 0.99 1.00 1.58
N ASN A 72 0.86 0.74 2.89
CA ASN A 72 -0.31 1.19 3.66
C ASN A 72 -0.34 2.71 3.77
N GLN A 73 0.81 3.31 4.06
CA GLN A 73 0.94 4.76 4.18
C GLN A 73 0.68 5.47 2.86
N GLY A 74 1.20 4.95 1.74
CA GLY A 74 0.99 5.55 0.42
C GLY A 74 -0.48 5.60 0.01
N CYS A 75 -1.29 4.58 0.36
CA CYS A 75 -2.74 4.61 0.18
C CYS A 75 -3.41 5.59 1.14
N TRP A 76 -2.97 5.59 2.42
CA TRP A 76 -3.53 6.45 3.45
C TRP A 76 -3.35 7.93 3.16
N GLU A 77 -2.20 8.33 2.70
CA GLU A 77 -1.95 9.74 2.33
C GLU A 77 -2.90 10.23 1.24
N ALA A 78 -3.27 9.34 0.29
CA ALA A 78 -4.27 9.68 -0.72
C ALA A 78 -5.68 9.80 -0.13
N VAL A 79 -6.09 8.88 0.74
CA VAL A 79 -7.39 8.94 1.45
C VAL A 79 -7.48 10.20 2.30
N LYS A 80 -6.44 10.46 3.10
CA LYS A 80 -6.34 11.63 3.97
C LYS A 80 -6.36 12.92 3.16
N GLY A 81 -5.52 13.02 2.12
CA GLY A 81 -5.46 14.20 1.26
C GLY A 81 -6.79 14.48 0.58
N TYR A 82 -7.47 13.43 0.09
CA TYR A 82 -8.79 13.55 -0.53
C TYR A 82 -9.85 14.06 0.46
N GLY A 83 -9.89 13.50 1.67
CA GLY A 83 -10.80 13.94 2.73
C GLY A 83 -10.55 15.37 3.17
N ASP A 84 -9.28 15.75 3.37
CA ASP A 84 -8.89 17.12 3.74
C ASP A 84 -9.30 18.14 2.64
N GLU A 85 -9.14 17.81 1.36
CA GLU A 85 -9.49 18.67 0.24
C GLU A 85 -11.00 18.81 0.02
N SER A 86 -11.73 17.70 0.19
CA SER A 86 -13.18 17.65 -0.08
C SER A 86 -14.04 17.97 1.14
N GLY A 87 -13.45 17.96 2.35
CA GLY A 87 -14.19 18.09 3.61
C GLY A 87 -15.02 16.86 3.98
N ILE A 88 -14.69 15.71 3.42
CA ILE A 88 -15.33 14.42 3.72
C ILE A 88 -14.62 13.78 4.90
N GLU A 89 -15.38 13.27 5.86
CA GLU A 89 -14.82 12.54 7.01
C GLU A 89 -14.12 11.25 6.56
N TYR A 90 -12.98 10.95 7.16
CA TYR A 90 -12.20 9.77 6.82
C TYR A 90 -11.60 9.11 8.07
N ASN A 91 -11.38 7.79 8.01
CA ASN A 91 -10.76 7.04 9.10
C ASN A 91 -9.99 5.84 8.53
N TYR A 92 -9.16 5.20 9.37
CA TYR A 92 -8.48 3.96 9.03
C TYR A 92 -8.72 2.87 10.07
N TYR A 93 -8.59 1.62 9.63
CA TYR A 93 -8.80 0.43 10.45
C TYR A 93 -7.66 -0.55 10.19
N LEU A 94 -7.05 -1.01 11.26
CA LEU A 94 -5.92 -1.96 11.22
C LEU A 94 -6.35 -3.28 11.83
N PRO A 95 -5.84 -4.42 11.28
CA PRO A 95 -6.07 -5.72 11.87
C PRO A 95 -5.36 -5.83 13.23
N SER A 96 -5.77 -6.81 14.03
CA SER A 96 -5.23 -7.03 15.38
C SER A 96 -3.79 -7.59 15.40
N GLY A 97 -3.23 -7.92 14.26
CA GLY A 97 -1.86 -8.44 14.09
C GLY A 97 -1.64 -9.08 12.73
N GLU A 98 -0.43 -9.58 12.50
CA GLU A 98 0.00 -10.21 11.24
C GLU A 98 -0.78 -11.48 10.90
N ASP A 99 -1.31 -12.19 11.91
CA ASP A 99 -2.08 -13.42 11.75
C ASP A 99 -3.60 -13.17 11.66
N ALA A 100 -4.01 -11.92 11.35
CA ALA A 100 -5.43 -11.58 11.23
C ALA A 100 -6.15 -12.48 10.22
N SER A 101 -7.32 -12.96 10.62
CA SER A 101 -8.18 -13.83 9.80
C SER A 101 -9.04 -13.03 8.81
N ASP A 102 -9.69 -13.72 7.88
CA ASP A 102 -10.69 -13.11 7.01
C ASP A 102 -11.85 -12.50 7.82
N GLU A 103 -12.26 -13.14 8.94
CA GLU A 103 -13.31 -12.62 9.84
C GLU A 103 -12.87 -11.32 10.56
N ASP A 104 -11.59 -11.19 10.90
CA ASP A 104 -11.05 -9.93 11.43
C ASP A 104 -11.19 -8.81 10.39
N ARG A 105 -10.83 -9.06 9.12
CA ARG A 105 -10.98 -8.10 8.02
C ARG A 105 -12.44 -7.75 7.74
N GLU A 106 -13.35 -8.73 7.78
CA GLU A 106 -14.80 -8.47 7.70
C GLU A 106 -15.26 -7.57 8.86
N THR A 107 -14.70 -7.75 10.06
CA THR A 107 -15.02 -6.92 11.22
C THR A 107 -14.58 -5.48 11.02
N LEU A 108 -13.41 -5.23 10.38
CA LEU A 108 -12.97 -3.87 10.02
C LEU A 108 -13.92 -3.21 9.02
N ILE A 109 -14.38 -3.95 8.01
CA ILE A 109 -15.40 -3.45 7.05
C ILE A 109 -16.70 -3.09 7.80
N ARG A 110 -17.20 -3.97 8.69
CA ARG A 110 -18.41 -3.68 9.50
C ARG A 110 -18.25 -2.40 10.32
N GLN A 111 -17.09 -2.23 10.94
CA GLN A 111 -16.80 -1.06 11.75
C GLN A 111 -16.75 0.21 10.89
N ALA A 112 -16.07 0.17 9.75
CA ALA A 112 -16.00 1.29 8.82
C ALA A 112 -17.39 1.75 8.36
N VAL A 113 -18.27 0.80 7.99
CA VAL A 113 -19.66 1.10 7.61
C VAL A 113 -20.47 1.63 8.79
N ALA A 114 -20.31 1.05 9.99
CA ALA A 114 -21.01 1.53 11.19
C ALA A 114 -20.60 2.95 11.59
N ASP A 115 -19.37 3.35 11.31
CA ASP A 115 -18.82 4.68 11.55
C ASP A 115 -19.19 5.68 10.42
N GLY A 116 -19.93 5.23 9.37
CA GLY A 116 -20.52 6.08 8.34
C GLY A 116 -19.79 6.11 7.00
N ALA A 117 -18.78 5.27 6.79
CA ALA A 117 -18.13 5.16 5.49
C ALA A 117 -19.06 4.46 4.46
N ASN A 118 -19.25 5.10 3.31
CA ASN A 118 -19.89 4.51 2.13
C ASN A 118 -18.91 4.23 0.99
N THR A 119 -17.63 4.57 1.17
CA THR A 119 -16.54 4.25 0.27
C THR A 119 -15.37 3.72 1.09
N ILE A 120 -14.95 2.48 0.81
CA ILE A 120 -13.92 1.78 1.58
C ILE A 120 -12.77 1.39 0.67
N VAL A 121 -11.56 1.86 1.00
CA VAL A 121 -10.31 1.46 0.37
C VAL A 121 -9.77 0.26 1.14
N CYS A 122 -9.87 -0.93 0.56
CA CYS A 122 -9.30 -2.17 1.10
C CYS A 122 -7.89 -2.34 0.55
N VAL A 123 -6.89 -2.33 1.42
CA VAL A 123 -5.47 -2.31 1.05
C VAL A 123 -4.85 -3.66 1.34
N GLY A 124 -4.51 -4.39 0.28
CA GLY A 124 -3.81 -5.66 0.30
C GLY A 124 -4.65 -6.87 -0.15
N TYR A 125 -3.98 -7.82 -0.78
CA TYR A 125 -4.60 -8.98 -1.47
C TYR A 125 -5.39 -9.91 -0.53
N LEU A 126 -5.06 -9.91 0.77
CA LEU A 126 -5.78 -10.71 1.77
C LEU A 126 -7.21 -10.25 1.99
N TYR A 127 -7.60 -9.09 1.47
CA TYR A 127 -9.00 -8.64 1.50
C TYR A 127 -9.93 -9.41 0.55
N GLY A 128 -9.40 -10.23 -0.37
CA GLY A 128 -10.22 -10.96 -1.34
C GLY A 128 -11.46 -11.65 -0.73
N PRO A 129 -11.34 -12.54 0.26
CA PRO A 129 -12.48 -13.21 0.89
C PRO A 129 -13.42 -12.24 1.62
N ALA A 130 -12.89 -11.25 2.34
CA ALA A 130 -13.71 -10.25 3.05
C ALA A 130 -14.48 -9.35 2.08
N LEU A 131 -13.92 -9.05 0.91
CA LEU A 131 -14.61 -8.32 -0.16
C LEU A 131 -15.74 -9.14 -0.79
N ALA A 132 -15.55 -10.46 -0.98
CA ALA A 132 -16.61 -11.33 -1.47
C ALA A 132 -17.84 -11.32 -0.54
N TRP A 133 -17.59 -11.30 0.77
CA TRP A 133 -18.62 -11.18 1.79
C TRP A 133 -19.18 -9.73 1.85
N GLY A 134 -18.31 -8.73 2.00
CA GLY A 134 -18.65 -7.32 2.21
C GLY A 134 -19.47 -6.72 1.07
N ALA A 135 -19.13 -7.07 -0.18
CA ALA A 135 -19.85 -6.62 -1.36
C ALA A 135 -21.31 -7.12 -1.38
N THR A 136 -21.56 -8.29 -0.80
CA THR A 136 -22.92 -8.85 -0.70
C THR A 136 -23.70 -8.24 0.48
N GLU A 137 -23.03 -8.06 1.61
CA GLU A 137 -23.64 -7.55 2.84
C GLU A 137 -23.94 -6.04 2.75
N TYR A 138 -23.12 -5.30 2.03
CA TYR A 138 -23.20 -3.84 1.88
C TYR A 138 -23.26 -3.45 0.40
N PRO A 139 -24.37 -3.74 -0.31
CA PRO A 139 -24.45 -3.51 -1.76
C PRO A 139 -24.39 -2.02 -2.16
N ASP A 140 -24.66 -1.10 -1.23
CA ASP A 140 -24.62 0.35 -1.45
C ASP A 140 -23.26 0.97 -1.08
N VAL A 141 -22.27 0.17 -0.64
CA VAL A 141 -20.90 0.61 -0.33
C VAL A 141 -20.02 0.39 -1.54
N HIS A 142 -19.23 1.39 -1.91
CA HIS A 142 -18.20 1.27 -2.93
C HIS A 142 -16.89 0.78 -2.32
N PHE A 143 -16.32 -0.27 -2.89
CA PHE A 143 -15.03 -0.82 -2.47
C PHE A 143 -13.96 -0.56 -3.52
N ILE A 144 -12.87 0.10 -3.14
CA ILE A 144 -11.65 0.25 -3.94
C ILE A 144 -10.63 -0.71 -3.36
N ALA A 145 -10.30 -1.77 -4.08
CA ALA A 145 -9.50 -2.88 -3.59
C ALA A 145 -8.09 -2.85 -4.19
N VAL A 146 -7.09 -2.42 -3.41
CA VAL A 146 -5.69 -2.22 -3.86
C VAL A 146 -4.89 -3.51 -3.68
N ASP A 147 -4.15 -3.91 -4.71
CA ASP A 147 -3.44 -5.19 -4.84
C ASP A 147 -4.36 -6.41 -4.74
N VAL A 148 -5.62 -6.25 -5.12
CA VAL A 148 -6.63 -7.33 -5.19
C VAL A 148 -7.07 -7.49 -6.63
N ASN A 149 -7.24 -8.73 -7.07
CA ASN A 149 -7.80 -9.07 -8.38
C ASN A 149 -9.05 -9.96 -8.22
N GLY A 150 -9.73 -10.22 -9.33
CA GLY A 150 -10.96 -11.01 -9.31
C GLY A 150 -10.78 -12.42 -8.75
N PHE A 151 -9.62 -13.07 -8.96
CA PHE A 151 -9.37 -14.43 -8.44
C PHE A 151 -9.08 -14.45 -6.94
N ASP A 152 -8.67 -13.34 -6.33
CA ASP A 152 -8.56 -13.21 -4.88
C ASP A 152 -9.95 -13.17 -4.24
N ILE A 153 -10.93 -12.54 -4.90
CA ILE A 153 -12.33 -12.44 -4.48
C ILE A 153 -13.09 -13.73 -4.77
N ASN A 154 -13.03 -14.20 -6.03
CA ASN A 154 -13.72 -15.39 -6.49
C ASN A 154 -12.75 -16.33 -7.18
N ARG A 155 -12.23 -17.29 -6.42
CA ARG A 155 -11.22 -18.26 -6.89
C ARG A 155 -11.69 -19.17 -8.02
N GLU A 156 -13.01 -19.30 -8.23
CA GLU A 156 -13.55 -20.21 -9.25
C GLU A 156 -13.49 -19.59 -10.66
N ASN A 157 -13.81 -18.30 -10.78
CA ASN A 157 -13.98 -17.68 -12.09
C ASN A 157 -13.49 -16.22 -12.21
N GLY A 158 -12.95 -15.65 -11.12
CA GLY A 158 -12.41 -14.30 -11.12
C GLY A 158 -13.46 -13.18 -11.23
N THR A 159 -14.73 -13.49 -10.95
CA THR A 159 -15.79 -12.48 -11.00
C THR A 159 -15.61 -11.44 -9.89
N ILE A 160 -15.69 -10.18 -10.26
CA ILE A 160 -15.64 -9.03 -9.36
C ILE A 160 -17.07 -8.51 -9.15
N PRO A 161 -17.53 -8.29 -7.91
CA PRO A 161 -18.86 -7.69 -7.65
C PRO A 161 -18.96 -6.25 -8.21
N GLU A 162 -20.17 -5.85 -8.62
CA GLU A 162 -20.44 -4.53 -9.24
C GLU A 162 -20.13 -3.32 -8.34
N ASN A 163 -20.07 -3.51 -7.03
CA ASN A 163 -19.68 -2.48 -6.07
C ASN A 163 -18.20 -2.57 -5.63
N VAL A 164 -17.38 -3.31 -6.38
CA VAL A 164 -15.94 -3.43 -6.17
C VAL A 164 -15.18 -2.99 -7.42
N PHE A 165 -14.18 -2.15 -7.24
CA PHE A 165 -13.15 -1.82 -8.21
C PHE A 165 -11.82 -2.37 -7.72
N CYS A 166 -11.27 -3.32 -8.44
CA CYS A 166 -9.96 -3.87 -8.14
C CYS A 166 -8.86 -3.06 -8.83
N VAL A 167 -7.76 -2.86 -8.11
CA VAL A 167 -6.57 -2.14 -8.56
C VAL A 167 -5.36 -3.05 -8.38
N THR A 168 -4.66 -3.33 -9.45
CA THR A 168 -3.38 -4.02 -9.46
C THR A 168 -2.35 -3.22 -10.24
N PHE A 169 -1.08 -3.52 -10.07
CA PHE A 169 0.00 -2.80 -10.75
C PHE A 169 0.90 -3.78 -11.51
N LYS A 170 1.63 -3.24 -12.49
CA LYS A 170 2.69 -3.96 -13.21
C LYS A 170 4.02 -3.76 -12.49
N GLU A 171 4.12 -4.28 -11.26
CA GLU A 171 5.30 -4.13 -10.40
C GLU A 171 6.56 -4.71 -11.04
N GLU A 172 6.41 -5.69 -11.93
CA GLU A 172 7.52 -6.22 -12.72
C GLU A 172 8.23 -5.14 -13.56
N GLU A 173 7.50 -4.12 -14.03
CA GLU A 173 8.08 -3.02 -14.81
C GLU A 173 8.95 -2.12 -13.91
N ALA A 174 8.49 -1.75 -12.71
CA ALA A 174 9.27 -0.98 -11.75
C ALA A 174 10.48 -1.77 -11.24
N GLY A 175 10.29 -3.06 -10.94
CA GLY A 175 11.38 -3.98 -10.57
C GLY A 175 12.45 -4.06 -11.67
N TYR A 176 12.01 -4.20 -12.94
CA TYR A 176 12.93 -4.22 -14.09
C TYR A 176 13.75 -2.94 -14.18
N LEU A 177 13.10 -1.78 -14.09
CA LEU A 177 13.78 -0.48 -14.13
C LEU A 177 14.80 -0.35 -13.01
N ALA A 178 14.47 -0.78 -11.79
CA ALA A 178 15.38 -0.74 -10.64
C ALA A 178 16.59 -1.66 -10.82
N GLY A 179 16.38 -2.90 -11.31
CA GLY A 179 17.45 -3.86 -11.57
C GLY A 179 18.38 -3.42 -12.71
N TYR A 180 17.79 -2.91 -13.79
CA TYR A 180 18.53 -2.35 -14.92
C TYR A 180 19.38 -1.15 -14.48
N ALA A 181 18.78 -0.20 -13.76
CA ALA A 181 19.44 0.98 -13.25
C ALA A 181 20.60 0.64 -12.31
N ALA A 182 20.41 -0.28 -11.37
CA ALA A 182 21.44 -0.69 -10.44
C ALA A 182 22.69 -1.23 -11.16
N VAL A 183 22.51 -2.10 -12.15
CA VAL A 183 23.65 -2.67 -12.91
C VAL A 183 24.27 -1.63 -13.84
N LYS A 184 23.48 -0.75 -14.46
CA LYS A 184 23.99 0.36 -15.28
C LYS A 184 24.78 1.39 -14.45
N ASP A 185 24.41 1.58 -13.18
CA ASP A 185 25.17 2.44 -12.25
C ASP A 185 26.48 1.79 -11.74
N GLY A 186 26.72 0.52 -12.07
CA GLY A 186 27.97 -0.18 -11.80
C GLY A 186 27.90 -1.23 -10.70
N PHE A 187 26.75 -1.45 -10.05
CA PHE A 187 26.60 -2.52 -9.05
C PHE A 187 26.63 -3.89 -9.73
N THR A 188 27.40 -4.82 -9.17
CA THR A 188 27.56 -6.19 -9.69
C THR A 188 27.17 -7.26 -8.69
N LYS A 189 27.01 -6.89 -7.43
CA LYS A 189 26.57 -7.77 -6.33
C LYS A 189 25.31 -7.18 -5.70
N LEU A 190 24.18 -7.71 -6.10
CA LEU A 190 22.86 -7.24 -5.76
C LEU A 190 22.23 -8.09 -4.65
N GLY A 191 21.21 -7.54 -3.99
CA GLY A 191 20.31 -8.26 -3.09
C GLY A 191 18.86 -7.91 -3.39
N PHE A 192 17.98 -8.88 -3.22
CA PHE A 192 16.53 -8.67 -3.15
C PHE A 192 16.04 -9.22 -1.81
N LEU A 193 15.53 -8.33 -0.96
CA LEU A 193 14.87 -8.65 0.29
C LEU A 193 13.38 -8.39 0.10
N GLY A 194 12.61 -9.42 -0.18
CA GLY A 194 11.15 -9.35 -0.23
C GLY A 194 10.54 -9.51 1.17
N GLY A 195 9.36 -8.96 1.39
CA GLY A 195 8.54 -9.25 2.55
C GLY A 195 8.01 -10.68 2.51
N GLN A 196 6.72 -10.88 2.42
CA GLN A 196 6.12 -12.17 2.11
C GLN A 196 6.14 -12.43 0.60
N ALA A 197 6.17 -13.70 0.19
CA ALA A 197 6.09 -14.10 -1.22
C ALA A 197 4.66 -13.97 -1.76
N VAL A 198 4.17 -12.74 -1.82
CA VAL A 198 2.84 -12.41 -2.35
C VAL A 198 2.96 -11.91 -3.80
N PRO A 199 1.88 -11.93 -4.61
CA PRO A 199 1.96 -11.64 -6.04
C PRO A 199 2.70 -10.36 -6.41
N ALA A 200 2.44 -9.25 -5.75
CA ALA A 200 3.10 -7.96 -5.99
C ALA A 200 4.60 -8.00 -5.69
N VAL A 201 5.00 -8.55 -4.53
CA VAL A 201 6.41 -8.68 -4.13
C VAL A 201 7.17 -9.61 -5.06
N ILE A 202 6.54 -10.70 -5.53
CA ILE A 202 7.12 -11.62 -6.52
C ILE A 202 7.36 -10.89 -7.84
N ARG A 203 6.38 -10.13 -8.35
CA ARG A 203 6.53 -9.35 -9.59
C ARG A 203 7.68 -8.33 -9.50
N TYR A 204 7.74 -7.55 -8.41
CA TYR A 204 8.87 -6.64 -8.16
C TYR A 204 10.22 -7.38 -8.22
N GLY A 205 10.35 -8.48 -7.45
CA GLY A 205 11.60 -9.23 -7.37
C GLY A 205 12.00 -9.87 -8.69
N TYR A 206 11.04 -10.44 -9.41
CA TYR A 206 11.31 -11.07 -10.70
C TYR A 206 11.60 -10.04 -11.80
N GLY A 207 10.93 -8.88 -11.75
CA GLY A 207 11.29 -7.73 -12.58
C GLY A 207 12.73 -7.29 -12.33
N TYR A 208 13.13 -7.17 -11.04
CA TYR A 208 14.48 -6.80 -10.63
C TYR A 208 15.55 -7.76 -11.18
N VAL A 209 15.29 -9.06 -11.11
CA VAL A 209 16.18 -10.08 -11.73
C VAL A 209 16.30 -9.88 -13.23
N GLN A 210 15.16 -9.69 -13.93
CA GLN A 210 15.12 -9.54 -15.39
C GLN A 210 15.85 -8.27 -15.87
N GLY A 211 15.63 -7.15 -15.17
CA GLY A 211 16.29 -5.87 -15.47
C GLY A 211 17.81 -5.94 -15.26
N ALA A 212 18.23 -6.56 -14.14
CA ALA A 212 19.64 -6.76 -13.85
C ALA A 212 20.32 -7.66 -14.88
N ASP A 213 19.65 -8.74 -15.32
CA ASP A 213 20.15 -9.64 -16.37
C ASP A 213 20.28 -8.92 -17.72
N ALA A 214 19.28 -8.12 -18.10
CA ALA A 214 19.30 -7.37 -19.34
C ALA A 214 20.47 -6.38 -19.38
N ALA A 215 20.70 -5.62 -18.32
CA ALA A 215 21.83 -4.70 -18.23
C ALA A 215 23.18 -5.44 -18.20
N ALA A 216 23.26 -6.58 -17.50
CA ALA A 216 24.47 -7.41 -17.46
C ALA A 216 24.84 -7.94 -18.84
N GLN A 217 23.85 -8.38 -19.64
CA GLN A 217 24.04 -8.81 -21.03
C GLN A 217 24.50 -7.66 -21.92
N GLU A 218 23.86 -6.49 -21.81
CA GLU A 218 24.21 -5.29 -22.57
C GLU A 218 25.67 -4.86 -22.33
N LEU A 219 26.10 -4.89 -21.06
CA LEU A 219 27.44 -4.50 -20.66
C LEU A 219 28.49 -5.62 -20.82
N GLY A 220 28.05 -6.88 -21.03
CA GLY A 220 28.95 -8.05 -21.12
C GLY A 220 29.67 -8.38 -19.82
N ILE A 221 29.01 -8.13 -18.66
CA ILE A 221 29.56 -8.38 -17.32
C ILE A 221 28.81 -9.50 -16.61
N ASN A 222 29.36 -9.98 -15.49
CA ASN A 222 28.68 -10.93 -14.62
C ASN A 222 28.15 -10.25 -13.36
N VAL A 223 26.92 -10.56 -13.01
CA VAL A 223 26.20 -10.06 -11.82
C VAL A 223 25.85 -11.23 -10.92
N GLN A 224 25.94 -11.00 -9.61
CA GLN A 224 25.48 -11.93 -8.58
C GLN A 224 24.33 -11.29 -7.80
N MET A 225 23.32 -12.07 -7.44
CA MET A 225 22.18 -11.57 -6.67
C MET A 225 21.81 -12.57 -5.58
N ASN A 226 21.79 -12.09 -4.34
CA ASN A 226 21.14 -12.78 -3.24
C ASN A 226 19.64 -12.49 -3.29
N TYR A 227 18.79 -13.50 -3.13
CA TYR A 227 17.33 -13.35 -3.19
C TYR A 227 16.68 -14.07 -2.00
N TYR A 228 15.89 -13.34 -1.20
CA TYR A 228 15.28 -13.88 0.01
C TYR A 228 13.96 -13.19 0.34
N TYR A 229 13.00 -13.96 0.87
CA TYR A 229 11.78 -13.43 1.48
C TYR A 229 11.89 -13.49 3.00
N GLY A 230 11.66 -12.36 3.68
CA GLY A 230 11.68 -12.25 5.14
C GLY A 230 10.48 -12.89 5.82
N ALA A 231 9.43 -13.25 5.04
CA ALA A 231 8.15 -13.80 5.48
C ALA A 231 7.33 -12.86 6.38
N GLN A 232 7.63 -11.56 6.37
CA GLN A 232 6.95 -10.51 7.15
C GLN A 232 7.16 -9.15 6.49
N PHE A 233 6.33 -8.15 6.86
CA PHE A 233 6.40 -6.79 6.31
C PHE A 233 6.99 -5.76 7.28
N TYR A 234 7.79 -6.19 8.23
CA TYR A 234 8.51 -5.34 9.20
C TYR A 234 9.94 -5.83 9.39
N GLY A 235 10.82 -4.92 9.83
CA GLY A 235 12.21 -5.26 10.16
C GLY A 235 12.35 -5.87 11.55
N ASP A 236 13.30 -6.80 11.70
CA ASP A 236 13.67 -7.39 12.97
C ASP A 236 15.16 -7.73 13.02
N GLU A 237 15.63 -8.17 14.20
CA GLU A 237 17.04 -8.52 14.41
C GLU A 237 17.51 -9.68 13.50
N LYS A 238 16.62 -10.62 13.16
CA LYS A 238 16.95 -11.76 12.30
C LYS A 238 17.19 -11.30 10.85
N ILE A 239 16.33 -10.42 10.34
CA ILE A 239 16.46 -9.84 8.99
C ILE A 239 17.67 -8.92 8.96
N THR A 240 17.88 -8.08 9.98
CA THR A 240 19.08 -7.23 10.09
C THR A 240 20.35 -8.07 10.06
N ALA A 241 20.43 -9.16 10.83
CA ALA A 241 21.60 -10.06 10.82
C ALA A 241 21.82 -10.73 9.46
N LYS A 242 20.74 -11.06 8.72
CA LYS A 242 20.85 -11.61 7.38
C LYS A 242 21.39 -10.55 6.40
N MET A 243 20.93 -9.32 6.47
CA MET A 243 21.43 -8.21 5.65
C MET A 243 22.88 -7.86 6.00
N ASP A 244 23.25 -7.85 7.29
CA ASP A 244 24.64 -7.73 7.72
C ASP A 244 25.54 -8.78 7.02
N GLY A 245 25.09 -10.05 7.01
CA GLY A 245 25.83 -11.13 6.35
C GLY A 245 25.95 -10.94 4.83
N TRP A 246 24.94 -10.35 4.19
CA TRP A 246 25.00 -10.05 2.76
C TRP A 246 26.01 -8.95 2.44
N TYR A 247 25.96 -7.83 3.17
CA TYR A 247 26.92 -6.73 2.98
C TYR A 247 28.36 -7.14 3.34
N ASP A 248 28.57 -7.93 4.42
CA ASP A 248 29.86 -8.53 4.74
C ASP A 248 30.37 -9.44 3.61
N GLY A 249 29.47 -10.18 2.92
CA GLY A 249 29.75 -11.00 1.75
C GLY A 249 30.02 -10.19 0.48
N GLY A 250 29.87 -8.86 0.56
CA GLY A 250 30.16 -7.91 -0.49
C GLY A 250 28.96 -7.55 -1.37
N THR A 251 27.71 -7.81 -0.95
CA THR A 251 26.52 -7.21 -1.57
C THR A 251 26.67 -5.69 -1.50
N GLU A 252 26.39 -5.02 -2.60
CA GLU A 252 26.63 -3.58 -2.76
C GLU A 252 25.34 -2.77 -2.59
N VAL A 253 24.23 -3.30 -3.11
CA VAL A 253 22.90 -2.70 -3.05
C VAL A 253 21.83 -3.76 -2.82
N VAL A 254 20.87 -3.47 -1.93
CA VAL A 254 19.72 -4.35 -1.63
C VAL A 254 18.43 -3.63 -2.02
N PHE A 255 17.60 -4.27 -2.84
CA PHE A 255 16.22 -3.84 -3.03
C PHE A 255 15.37 -4.40 -1.90
N ALA A 256 14.92 -3.53 -1.00
CA ALA A 256 14.07 -3.87 0.14
C ALA A 256 12.59 -3.66 -0.23
N CYS A 257 11.89 -4.77 -0.52
CA CYS A 257 10.55 -4.78 -1.11
C CYS A 257 9.53 -5.38 -0.14
N GLY A 258 8.84 -4.53 0.64
CA GLY A 258 7.73 -5.00 1.49
C GLY A 258 7.54 -4.23 2.78
N GLY A 259 6.68 -3.20 2.77
CA GLY A 259 6.32 -2.43 3.96
C GLY A 259 7.54 -1.96 4.74
N GLY A 260 7.50 -2.09 6.06
CA GLY A 260 8.55 -1.66 6.98
C GLY A 260 9.83 -2.53 7.01
N ILE A 261 9.96 -3.56 6.15
CA ILE A 261 11.15 -4.46 6.13
C ILE A 261 12.45 -3.70 5.76
N TRP A 262 12.32 -2.56 5.07
CA TRP A 262 13.43 -1.69 4.70
C TRP A 262 14.27 -1.24 5.91
N THR A 263 13.67 -1.15 7.10
CA THR A 263 14.34 -0.70 8.32
C THR A 263 15.54 -1.57 8.68
N SER A 264 15.39 -2.90 8.56
CA SER A 264 16.50 -3.86 8.78
C SER A 264 17.59 -3.74 7.73
N ALA A 265 17.21 -3.55 6.46
CA ALA A 265 18.15 -3.37 5.37
C ALA A 265 18.93 -2.05 5.49
N ALA A 266 18.25 -0.96 5.90
CA ALA A 266 18.88 0.34 6.11
C ALA A 266 19.86 0.35 7.29
N GLU A 267 19.53 -0.33 8.38
CA GLU A 267 20.44 -0.49 9.52
C GLU A 267 21.73 -1.23 9.12
N ALA A 268 21.59 -2.33 8.38
CA ALA A 268 22.75 -3.07 7.88
C ALA A 268 23.53 -2.27 6.83
N ALA A 269 22.87 -1.57 5.92
CA ALA A 269 23.52 -0.72 4.92
C ALA A 269 24.36 0.38 5.55
N ASP A 270 23.84 1.10 6.57
CA ASP A 270 24.62 2.14 7.28
C ASP A 270 25.89 1.60 7.96
N LYS A 271 25.79 0.37 8.49
CA LYS A 271 26.91 -0.28 9.16
C LYS A 271 28.05 -0.65 8.19
N HIS A 272 27.71 -1.04 6.97
CA HIS A 272 28.63 -1.57 5.96
C HIS A 272 28.89 -0.60 4.78
N ASP A 273 28.43 0.66 4.86
CA ASP A 273 28.47 1.63 3.76
C ASP A 273 27.76 1.12 2.48
N GLY A 274 26.78 0.23 2.66
CA GLY A 274 25.98 -0.35 1.59
C GLY A 274 24.89 0.60 1.06
N LYS A 275 24.19 0.15 0.04
CA LYS A 275 23.13 0.92 -0.63
C LYS A 275 21.80 0.18 -0.60
N LEU A 276 20.71 0.96 -0.75
CA LEU A 276 19.32 0.49 -0.81
C LEU A 276 18.60 0.97 -2.05
N ILE A 277 17.65 0.15 -2.47
CA ILE A 277 16.54 0.55 -3.34
C ILE A 277 15.26 0.41 -2.50
N GLY A 278 14.48 1.49 -2.44
CA GLY A 278 13.19 1.53 -1.75
C GLY A 278 12.05 0.96 -2.59
N VAL A 279 10.83 0.94 -2.05
CA VAL A 279 9.65 0.37 -2.71
C VAL A 279 8.38 1.21 -2.50
N ASP A 280 7.44 1.08 -3.41
CA ASP A 280 6.08 1.64 -3.42
C ASP A 280 6.04 3.16 -3.56
N VAL A 281 6.73 3.90 -2.69
CA VAL A 281 6.84 5.34 -2.68
C VAL A 281 8.31 5.77 -2.81
N ASP A 282 8.56 7.05 -3.06
CA ASP A 282 9.93 7.57 -3.00
C ASP A 282 10.42 7.64 -1.55
N GLN A 283 11.21 6.65 -1.14
CA GLN A 283 11.75 6.53 0.22
C GLN A 283 13.05 7.31 0.44
N ASN A 284 13.49 8.14 -0.51
CA ASN A 284 14.71 8.93 -0.36
C ASN A 284 14.71 9.83 0.89
N TYR A 285 13.54 10.40 1.23
CA TYR A 285 13.40 11.27 2.40
C TYR A 285 13.79 10.56 3.71
N LEU A 286 13.54 9.25 3.85
CA LEU A 286 13.95 8.46 5.02
C LEU A 286 15.46 8.42 5.20
N GLY A 287 16.20 8.36 4.10
CA GLY A 287 17.65 8.44 4.12
C GLY A 287 18.14 9.83 4.49
N VAL A 288 17.50 10.89 3.96
CA VAL A 288 17.82 12.29 4.28
C VAL A 288 17.56 12.58 5.75
N GLU A 289 16.36 12.27 6.26
CA GLU A 289 16.01 12.44 7.68
C GLU A 289 16.87 11.60 8.60
N GLY A 290 17.25 10.39 8.17
CA GLY A 290 18.18 9.53 8.88
C GLY A 290 19.56 10.18 9.06
N VAL A 291 20.05 10.87 8.05
CA VAL A 291 21.33 11.62 8.14
C VAL A 291 21.16 12.86 9.02
N GLU A 292 20.08 13.62 8.86
CA GLU A 292 19.81 14.83 9.65
C GLU A 292 19.65 14.53 11.14
N SER A 293 19.01 13.42 11.46
CA SER A 293 18.84 12.95 12.86
C SER A 293 20.09 12.28 13.44
N GLY A 294 21.10 12.00 12.60
CA GLY A 294 22.32 11.27 13.00
C GLY A 294 22.11 9.76 13.15
N LYS A 295 21.00 9.22 12.64
CA LYS A 295 20.73 7.77 12.59
C LYS A 295 21.63 7.08 11.56
N TYR A 296 21.86 7.72 10.40
CA TYR A 296 22.70 7.21 9.32
C TYR A 296 23.91 8.11 9.10
N LYS A 297 25.04 7.54 8.71
CA LYS A 297 26.26 8.26 8.33
C LYS A 297 26.12 8.97 6.98
N ALA A 298 25.38 8.34 6.07
CA ALA A 298 25.06 8.85 4.74
C ALA A 298 23.70 8.28 4.30
N ASN A 299 23.04 8.95 3.35
CA ASN A 299 21.80 8.42 2.76
C ASN A 299 22.10 7.09 2.04
N PRO A 300 21.48 5.97 2.47
CA PRO A 300 21.71 4.68 1.84
C PRO A 300 20.88 4.49 0.57
N PHE A 301 19.78 5.26 0.36
CA PHE A 301 18.88 5.07 -0.78
C PHE A 301 19.48 5.62 -2.07
N VAL A 302 19.55 4.78 -3.10
CA VAL A 302 19.96 5.20 -4.47
C VAL A 302 18.76 5.55 -5.34
N THR A 303 17.63 4.91 -5.09
CA THR A 303 16.34 5.13 -5.75
C THR A 303 15.24 4.35 -5.02
N SER A 304 14.01 4.39 -5.56
CA SER A 304 12.86 3.55 -5.13
C SER A 304 12.12 3.00 -6.34
N ALA A 305 11.71 1.73 -6.29
CA ALA A 305 10.81 1.14 -7.29
C ALA A 305 9.36 1.46 -6.87
N MET A 306 8.79 2.49 -7.49
CA MET A 306 7.49 3.05 -7.08
C MET A 306 6.32 2.41 -7.83
N LYS A 307 5.15 2.42 -7.18
CA LYS A 307 3.84 2.22 -7.81
C LYS A 307 2.88 3.33 -7.38
N GLY A 308 2.00 3.72 -8.27
CA GLY A 308 1.12 4.88 -8.15
C GLY A 308 -0.08 4.65 -7.24
N LEU A 309 0.16 4.22 -6.00
CA LEU A 309 -0.87 3.94 -5.00
C LEU A 309 -1.83 5.11 -4.83
N GLY A 310 -1.28 6.28 -4.55
CA GLY A 310 -2.06 7.50 -4.34
C GLY A 310 -2.87 7.90 -5.57
N ALA A 311 -2.29 7.80 -6.77
CA ALA A 311 -2.97 8.12 -8.02
C ALA A 311 -4.15 7.15 -8.29
N ALA A 312 -3.96 5.85 -8.05
CA ALA A 312 -4.99 4.85 -8.26
C ALA A 312 -6.14 4.97 -7.24
N VAL A 313 -5.82 5.17 -5.96
CA VAL A 313 -6.83 5.42 -4.91
C VAL A 313 -7.62 6.70 -5.23
N LYS A 314 -6.92 7.79 -5.56
CA LYS A 314 -7.56 9.06 -5.92
C LYS A 314 -8.47 8.91 -7.15
N ASN A 315 -8.03 8.17 -8.17
CA ASN A 315 -8.85 7.91 -9.36
C ASN A 315 -10.16 7.18 -9.00
N GLY A 316 -10.11 6.17 -8.14
CA GLY A 316 -11.30 5.50 -7.64
C GLY A 316 -12.24 6.43 -6.87
N LEU A 317 -11.70 7.24 -5.95
CA LEU A 317 -12.46 8.21 -5.16
C LEU A 317 -13.09 9.30 -6.06
N ASP A 318 -12.32 9.85 -7.02
CA ASP A 318 -12.82 10.82 -7.98
C ASP A 318 -13.98 10.25 -8.80
N THR A 319 -13.87 8.99 -9.23
CA THR A 319 -14.90 8.30 -10.02
C THR A 319 -16.19 8.11 -9.23
N VAL A 320 -16.10 7.69 -7.95
CA VAL A 320 -17.27 7.62 -7.06
C VAL A 320 -17.91 9.00 -6.91
N ASN A 321 -17.10 10.02 -6.57
CA ASN A 321 -17.62 11.37 -6.28
C ASN A 321 -18.18 12.09 -7.51
N ALA A 322 -17.76 11.69 -8.71
CA ALA A 322 -18.32 12.19 -9.97
C ALA A 322 -19.66 11.54 -10.35
N GLY A 323 -20.07 10.46 -9.66
CA GLY A 323 -21.23 9.65 -10.03
C GLY A 323 -20.98 8.74 -11.23
N ASP A 324 -19.72 8.49 -11.56
CA ASP A 324 -19.28 7.70 -12.71
C ASP A 324 -18.87 6.25 -12.34
N TRP A 325 -19.29 5.78 -11.14
CA TRP A 325 -18.92 4.45 -10.63
C TRP A 325 -19.12 3.32 -11.64
N SER A 326 -20.21 3.39 -12.41
CA SER A 326 -20.53 2.38 -13.43
C SER A 326 -19.42 2.17 -14.48
N THR A 327 -18.49 3.10 -14.62
CA THR A 327 -17.35 2.98 -15.56
C THR A 327 -16.24 2.06 -15.06
N ILE A 328 -16.15 1.84 -13.74
CA ILE A 328 -15.15 0.99 -13.09
C ILE A 328 -15.75 -0.17 -12.29
N ALA A 329 -17.07 -0.18 -12.12
CA ALA A 329 -17.83 -1.19 -11.38
C ALA A 329 -17.52 -2.62 -11.89
N GLY A 330 -17.17 -3.54 -10.99
CA GLY A 330 -16.90 -4.93 -11.36
C GLY A 330 -15.66 -5.14 -12.24
N THR A 331 -14.73 -4.18 -12.27
CA THR A 331 -13.54 -4.25 -13.13
C THR A 331 -12.23 -4.31 -12.33
N ASN A 332 -11.16 -4.68 -13.03
CA ASN A 332 -9.79 -4.61 -12.52
C ASN A 332 -8.96 -3.64 -13.38
N GLY A 333 -8.52 -2.53 -12.78
CA GLY A 333 -7.46 -1.69 -13.35
C GLY A 333 -6.10 -2.31 -13.05
N ASN A 334 -5.34 -2.65 -14.09
CA ASN A 334 -3.96 -3.13 -13.94
C ASN A 334 -3.00 -2.06 -14.48
N PHE A 335 -2.42 -1.28 -13.58
CA PHE A 335 -1.74 -0.03 -13.90
C PHE A 335 -0.22 -0.21 -14.04
N GLY A 336 0.31 0.20 -15.16
CA GLY A 336 1.74 0.19 -15.50
C GLY A 336 2.12 1.40 -16.32
N LEU A 337 3.21 1.28 -17.09
CA LEU A 337 3.72 2.37 -17.95
C LEU A 337 2.84 2.62 -19.18
N GLU A 338 2.14 1.59 -19.68
CA GLU A 338 1.23 1.72 -20.81
C GLU A 338 -0.02 2.53 -20.45
N GLU A 339 -0.54 2.34 -19.23
CA GLU A 339 -1.73 3.03 -18.71
C GLU A 339 -1.42 4.44 -18.19
N GLY A 340 -0.13 4.77 -18.02
CA GLY A 340 0.37 6.06 -17.51
C GLY A 340 1.64 5.88 -16.68
N ASP A 341 2.02 6.89 -15.91
CA ASP A 341 3.21 6.85 -15.05
C ASP A 341 2.85 6.22 -13.68
N TYR A 342 2.22 5.03 -13.71
CA TYR A 342 1.81 4.34 -12.49
C TYR A 342 2.92 3.52 -11.84
N VAL A 343 4.00 3.23 -12.56
CA VAL A 343 5.17 2.53 -12.02
C VAL A 343 6.44 3.18 -12.55
N GLY A 344 7.54 3.10 -11.80
CA GLY A 344 8.80 3.70 -12.24
C GLY A 344 9.77 3.97 -11.10
N LEU A 345 10.77 4.80 -11.38
CA LEU A 345 11.72 5.32 -10.40
C LEU A 345 11.48 6.83 -10.21
N PRO A 346 11.77 7.42 -9.03
CA PRO A 346 11.70 8.86 -8.85
C PRO A 346 12.70 9.55 -9.75
N THR A 347 12.29 10.68 -10.38
CA THR A 347 13.10 11.43 -11.34
C THR A 347 13.50 12.80 -10.83
N ASP A 348 13.11 13.17 -9.63
CA ASP A 348 13.51 14.41 -8.99
C ASP A 348 15.00 14.38 -8.66
N GLU A 349 15.69 15.52 -8.85
CA GLU A 349 17.13 15.65 -8.63
C GLU A 349 17.54 15.23 -7.21
N ALA A 350 16.69 15.47 -6.20
CA ALA A 350 16.95 15.11 -4.82
C ALA A 350 16.93 13.60 -4.57
N SER A 351 16.17 12.85 -5.38
CA SER A 351 15.94 11.40 -5.21
C SER A 351 16.70 10.54 -6.24
N TRP A 352 17.36 11.20 -7.21
CA TRP A 352 18.21 10.55 -8.20
C TRP A 352 19.64 10.39 -7.68
N ASN A 353 19.88 9.36 -6.88
CA ASN A 353 21.17 9.17 -6.19
C ASN A 353 22.11 8.17 -6.91
N PHE A 354 21.90 7.93 -8.20
CA PHE A 354 22.82 7.17 -9.04
C PHE A 354 24.09 7.96 -9.33
N SER A 355 25.21 7.25 -9.46
CA SER A 355 26.54 7.84 -9.70
C SER A 355 26.83 8.07 -11.18
N THR A 356 26.39 7.14 -12.02
CA THR A 356 26.73 7.10 -13.45
C THR A 356 25.50 6.90 -14.35
N PHE A 357 24.46 6.23 -13.86
CA PHE A 357 23.24 6.02 -14.61
C PHE A 357 22.44 7.32 -14.73
N THR A 358 22.12 7.71 -15.95
CA THR A 358 21.52 9.02 -16.26
C THR A 358 20.01 8.94 -16.48
N LEU A 359 19.31 10.08 -16.29
CA LEU A 359 17.89 10.21 -16.62
C LEU A 359 17.59 9.92 -18.10
N ASP A 360 18.51 10.27 -19.02
CA ASP A 360 18.32 9.98 -20.44
C ASP A 360 18.36 8.48 -20.74
N GLU A 361 19.25 7.74 -20.07
CA GLU A 361 19.29 6.27 -20.16
C GLU A 361 18.04 5.66 -19.55
N TYR A 362 17.61 6.15 -18.40
CA TYR A 362 16.35 5.74 -17.75
C TYR A 362 15.14 5.95 -18.67
N ASN A 363 14.97 7.14 -19.20
CA ASN A 363 13.86 7.46 -20.09
C ASN A 363 13.90 6.59 -21.35
N THR A 364 15.09 6.24 -21.84
CA THR A 364 15.23 5.33 -23.00
C THR A 364 14.70 3.94 -22.71
N VAL A 365 15.03 3.35 -21.57
CA VAL A 365 14.55 1.98 -21.21
C VAL A 365 13.08 2.03 -20.80
N LEU A 366 12.63 3.05 -20.10
CA LEU A 366 11.23 3.25 -19.71
C LEU A 366 10.32 3.29 -20.96
N GLU A 367 10.68 4.09 -21.97
CA GLU A 367 9.91 4.17 -23.21
C GLU A 367 9.88 2.83 -23.99
N LYS A 368 10.93 2.04 -23.92
CA LYS A 368 10.93 0.70 -24.54
C LYS A 368 9.96 -0.26 -23.85
N ILE A 369 9.78 -0.15 -22.54
CA ILE A 369 8.76 -0.91 -21.80
C ILE A 369 7.38 -0.38 -22.17
N ARG A 370 7.18 0.95 -22.09
CA ARG A 370 5.90 1.61 -22.36
C ARG A 370 5.32 1.26 -23.72
N ASN A 371 6.15 1.21 -24.76
CA ASN A 371 5.71 0.89 -26.11
C ASN A 371 5.82 -0.60 -26.47
N GLY A 372 6.11 -1.47 -25.48
CA GLY A 372 6.10 -2.92 -25.61
C GLY A 372 7.27 -3.51 -26.38
N GLU A 373 8.34 -2.75 -26.63
CA GLU A 373 9.61 -3.27 -27.18
C GLU A 373 10.31 -4.20 -26.19
N ILE A 374 10.27 -3.84 -24.90
CA ILE A 374 10.66 -4.70 -23.79
C ILE A 374 9.39 -5.19 -23.11
N LYS A 375 9.25 -6.51 -23.03
CA LYS A 375 8.16 -7.17 -22.30
C LYS A 375 8.76 -7.85 -21.08
N VAL A 376 8.39 -7.37 -19.91
CA VAL A 376 8.80 -7.98 -18.65
C VAL A 376 7.85 -9.13 -18.35
N ASP A 377 8.39 -10.28 -17.96
CA ASP A 377 7.59 -11.42 -17.52
C ASP A 377 6.95 -11.05 -16.16
N ASN A 378 5.62 -11.15 -16.09
CA ASN A 378 4.79 -10.77 -14.94
C ASN A 378 4.38 -11.97 -14.07
N THR A 379 5.10 -13.09 -14.17
CA THR A 379 4.85 -14.27 -13.32
C THR A 379 4.85 -13.86 -11.85
N SER A 380 3.79 -14.25 -11.14
CA SER A 380 3.60 -14.02 -9.70
C SER A 380 3.54 -15.32 -8.90
N ASP A 381 4.04 -16.42 -9.48
CA ASP A 381 4.16 -17.73 -8.85
C ASP A 381 5.60 -17.94 -8.37
N ASP A 382 5.81 -18.04 -7.07
CA ASP A 382 7.14 -18.23 -6.49
C ASP A 382 7.80 -19.56 -6.87
N ALA A 383 7.04 -20.54 -7.33
CA ALA A 383 7.61 -21.81 -7.83
C ALA A 383 8.29 -21.67 -9.20
N THR A 384 7.89 -20.67 -9.99
CA THR A 384 8.38 -20.46 -11.36
C THR A 384 9.34 -19.27 -11.40
N LYS A 385 10.63 -19.52 -11.36
CA LYS A 385 11.65 -18.46 -11.41
C LYS A 385 11.81 -17.90 -12.83
N PRO A 386 12.15 -16.60 -12.98
CA PRO A 386 12.37 -16.00 -14.29
C PRO A 386 13.54 -16.67 -15.01
N THR A 387 13.42 -16.78 -16.34
CA THR A 387 14.52 -17.26 -17.17
C THR A 387 15.58 -16.17 -17.29
N THR A 388 16.83 -16.53 -17.01
CA THR A 388 17.97 -15.61 -17.06
C THR A 388 19.07 -16.11 -17.98
N SER A 389 19.94 -15.21 -18.40
CA SER A 389 21.16 -15.52 -19.16
C SER A 389 22.26 -16.06 -18.23
N SER A 390 23.42 -16.38 -18.83
CA SER A 390 24.62 -16.73 -18.04
C SER A 390 25.32 -15.53 -17.38
N ASN A 391 24.83 -14.32 -17.65
CA ASN A 391 25.42 -13.08 -17.10
C ASN A 391 24.94 -12.75 -15.68
N ILE A 392 23.89 -13.41 -15.21
CA ILE A 392 23.45 -13.26 -13.81
C ILE A 392 23.40 -14.63 -13.12
N THR A 393 23.81 -14.66 -11.86
CA THR A 393 23.64 -15.81 -10.95
C THR A 393 22.79 -15.36 -9.78
N VAL A 394 21.62 -15.95 -9.60
CA VAL A 394 20.71 -15.65 -8.50
C VAL A 394 20.73 -16.78 -7.48
N ASP A 395 21.04 -16.46 -6.24
CA ASP A 395 20.99 -17.37 -5.10
C ASP A 395 19.64 -17.20 -4.38
N TYR A 396 18.65 -18.02 -4.73
CA TYR A 396 17.34 -18.05 -4.11
C TYR A 396 17.43 -18.76 -2.75
N GLN A 397 17.47 -17.97 -1.68
CA GLN A 397 17.62 -18.45 -0.32
C GLN A 397 16.25 -18.73 0.34
N VAL A 398 16.20 -19.71 1.22
CA VAL A 398 14.99 -20.16 1.94
C VAL A 398 15.05 -19.70 3.40
#